data_7a009c62908682a1179f81b8d8fa0cdb
#
_entry.id   7a009c62908682a1179f81b8d8fa0cdb
#
_cell.length_a   1.000
_cell.length_b   1.000
_cell.length_c   1.000
_cell.angle_alpha   90.00
_cell.angle_beta   90.00
_cell.angle_gamma   90.00
#
_symmetry.space_group_name_H-M   'P 1'
#
loop_
_entity.id
_entity.type
_entity.pdbx_description
1 polymer ?
#
loop_
_entity_poly.entity_id
_entity_poly.type
_entity_poly.pdbx_seq_one_letter_code
_entity_poly.pdbx_strand_id
1 'polypeptide(L)'
;MNELDYKNFYDTVGRSNGWDFSKLKCVTEGATWEFYEEVIGRCKPSDVLLDVGTGGGENILKIASAALFMIGIDNSSGMIEKAQSNLEKARVSNVRFCKMESEDLLFPHSFFDIVSSCHAPFVAAEVARVIKKNGIFLTQQVSEHD
;
A
#
# COMPACT_ATOMS: atom_id res chain seq x y z
N MET A 1 -18.03 2.46 -0.58
CA MET A 1 -17.71 3.47 0.46
C MET A 1 -17.27 4.75 -0.23
N ASN A 2 -17.88 5.88 0.11
CA ASN A 2 -17.52 7.15 -0.50
C ASN A 2 -16.39 7.85 0.29
N GLU A 3 -15.90 8.96 -0.23
CA GLU A 3 -14.79 9.70 0.40
C GLU A 3 -15.09 10.11 1.85
N LEU A 4 -16.33 10.55 2.12
CA LEU A 4 -16.73 10.94 3.47
C LEU A 4 -16.72 9.76 4.44
N ASP A 5 -17.16 8.57 3.98
CA ASP A 5 -17.15 7.36 4.80
C ASP A 5 -15.73 6.91 5.12
N TYR A 6 -14.82 6.99 4.14
CA TYR A 6 -13.40 6.71 4.37
C TYR A 6 -12.84 7.66 5.41
N LYS A 7 -13.15 8.94 5.26
CA LYS A 7 -12.66 9.97 6.18
C LYS A 7 -13.10 9.69 7.61
N ASN A 8 -14.39 9.43 7.82
CA ASN A 8 -14.94 9.16 9.15
C ASN A 8 -14.33 7.90 9.76
N PHE A 9 -14.20 6.86 8.95
CA PHE A 9 -13.64 5.59 9.41
C PHE A 9 -12.17 5.75 9.81
N TYR A 10 -11.37 6.37 8.97
CA TYR A 10 -9.95 6.59 9.24
C TYR A 10 -9.72 7.49 10.44
N ASP A 11 -10.54 8.52 10.60
CA ASP A 11 -10.43 9.43 11.72
C ASP A 11 -10.61 8.68 13.04
N THR A 12 -11.60 7.79 13.11
CA THR A 12 -11.87 6.99 14.30
C THR A 12 -10.73 6.00 14.56
N VAL A 13 -10.32 5.25 13.53
CA VAL A 13 -9.28 4.23 13.66
C VAL A 13 -7.93 4.88 13.93
N GLY A 14 -7.64 5.96 13.23
CA GLY A 14 -6.38 6.68 13.38
C GLY A 14 -6.18 7.22 14.79
N ARG A 15 -7.22 7.77 15.40
CA ARG A 15 -7.17 8.23 16.78
C ARG A 15 -6.86 7.08 17.74
N SER A 16 -7.52 5.95 17.54
CA SER A 16 -7.33 4.76 18.38
C SER A 16 -5.91 4.23 18.32
N ASN A 17 -5.25 4.36 17.17
CA ASN A 17 -3.91 3.82 16.94
C ASN A 17 -2.81 4.90 16.92
N GLY A 18 -3.17 6.15 17.18
CA GLY A 18 -2.20 7.25 17.18
C GLY A 18 -1.79 7.71 15.79
N TRP A 19 -2.41 7.20 14.72
CA TRP A 19 -2.12 7.63 13.36
C TRP A 19 -2.83 8.95 13.05
N ASP A 20 -2.11 9.87 12.43
CA ASP A 20 -2.65 11.16 12.03
C ASP A 20 -3.39 11.03 10.71
N PHE A 21 -4.71 11.20 10.75
CA PHE A 21 -5.58 11.12 9.58
C PHE A 21 -5.14 12.07 8.45
N SER A 22 -4.51 13.21 8.80
CA SER A 22 -4.04 14.16 7.77
C SER A 22 -3.01 13.54 6.81
N LYS A 23 -2.45 12.39 7.16
CA LYS A 23 -1.50 11.66 6.32
C LYS A 23 -2.17 10.75 5.29
N LEU A 24 -3.51 10.68 5.29
CA LEU A 24 -4.23 9.94 4.27
C LEU A 24 -4.27 10.75 2.98
N LYS A 25 -3.88 10.13 1.88
CA LYS A 25 -3.99 10.70 0.55
C LYS A 25 -4.87 9.79 -0.30
N CYS A 26 -6.02 10.29 -0.75
CA CYS A 26 -6.91 9.55 -1.64
C CYS A 26 -6.81 10.15 -3.04
N VAL A 27 -6.40 9.33 -4.01
CA VAL A 27 -6.31 9.72 -5.41
C VAL A 27 -7.44 9.03 -6.14
N THR A 28 -8.41 9.79 -6.64
CA THR A 28 -9.63 9.26 -7.25
C THR A 28 -9.57 9.20 -8.77
N GLU A 29 -8.61 9.85 -9.38
CA GLU A 29 -8.45 9.91 -10.83
C GLU A 29 -7.02 9.60 -11.21
N GLY A 30 -6.83 9.22 -12.47
CA GLY A 30 -5.53 8.97 -13.03
C GLY A 30 -5.25 7.50 -13.31
N ALA A 31 -4.24 7.25 -14.10
CA ALA A 31 -3.78 5.90 -14.41
C ALA A 31 -3.00 5.31 -13.23
N THR A 32 -2.92 3.99 -13.20
CA THR A 32 -2.15 3.27 -12.17
C THR A 32 -0.72 3.81 -12.04
N TRP A 33 -0.07 4.10 -13.17
CA TRP A 33 1.28 4.64 -13.15
C TRP A 33 1.35 6.00 -12.47
N GLU A 34 0.36 6.87 -12.70
CA GLU A 34 0.30 8.18 -12.04
C GLU A 34 0.18 8.04 -10.53
N PHE A 35 -0.57 7.03 -10.06
CA PHE A 35 -0.66 6.72 -8.64
C PHE A 35 0.72 6.37 -8.07
N TYR A 36 1.47 5.51 -8.74
CA TYR A 36 2.79 5.10 -8.25
C TYR A 36 3.83 6.23 -8.39
N GLU A 37 3.64 7.18 -9.28
CA GLU A 37 4.45 8.41 -9.30
C GLU A 37 4.22 9.23 -8.02
N GLU A 38 2.97 9.31 -7.54
CA GLU A 38 2.68 9.93 -6.25
C GLU A 38 3.37 9.18 -5.10
N VAL A 39 3.38 7.85 -5.16
CA VAL A 39 4.07 7.04 -4.15
C VAL A 39 5.55 7.39 -4.12
N ILE A 40 6.20 7.44 -5.28
CA ILE A 40 7.61 7.83 -5.39
C ILE A 40 7.85 9.19 -4.75
N GLY A 41 6.97 10.16 -5.03
CA GLY A 41 7.10 11.51 -4.52
C GLY A 41 7.00 11.61 -3.00
N ARG A 42 6.45 10.58 -2.35
CA ARG A 42 6.29 10.54 -0.90
C ARG A 42 7.32 9.65 -0.21
N CYS A 43 8.05 8.84 -0.98
CA CYS A 43 9.04 7.91 -0.43
C CYS A 43 10.33 8.62 -0.07
N LYS A 44 10.96 8.11 1.00
CA LYS A 44 12.33 8.44 1.36
C LYS A 44 13.17 7.17 1.23
N PRO A 45 14.48 7.28 0.99
CA PRO A 45 15.34 6.09 0.87
C PRO A 45 15.39 5.20 2.10
N SER A 46 14.97 5.70 3.26
CA SER A 46 14.92 4.95 4.52
C SER A 46 13.58 4.29 4.78
N ASP A 47 12.59 4.51 3.93
CA ASP A 47 11.22 4.04 4.16
C ASP A 47 11.05 2.55 3.91
N VAL A 48 10.18 1.92 4.70
CA VAL A 48 9.66 0.57 4.46
C VAL A 48 8.22 0.72 3.98
N LEU A 49 7.92 0.13 2.83
CA LEU A 49 6.65 0.30 2.14
C LEU A 49 5.90 -1.03 2.04
N LEU A 50 4.59 -0.99 2.28
CA LEU A 50 3.66 -2.09 2.01
C LEU A 50 2.76 -1.72 0.85
N ASP A 51 2.68 -2.58 -0.17
CA ASP A 51 1.74 -2.44 -1.28
C ASP A 51 0.66 -3.49 -1.16
N VAL A 52 -0.57 -3.06 -0.85
CA VAL A 52 -1.71 -3.95 -0.66
C VAL A 52 -2.39 -4.18 -2.01
N GLY A 53 -2.58 -5.45 -2.37
CA GLY A 53 -3.13 -5.79 -3.68
C GLY A 53 -2.13 -5.58 -4.80
N THR A 54 -0.91 -6.03 -4.60
CA THR A 54 0.22 -5.76 -5.49
C THR A 54 0.10 -6.40 -6.88
N GLY A 55 -0.78 -7.42 -7.04
CA GLY A 55 -0.92 -8.13 -8.30
C GLY A 55 0.39 -8.80 -8.70
N GLY A 56 0.78 -8.62 -9.95
CA GLY A 56 2.05 -9.13 -10.48
C GLY A 56 3.28 -8.35 -10.06
N GLY A 57 3.13 -7.32 -9.23
CA GLY A 57 4.24 -6.59 -8.66
C GLY A 57 4.99 -5.65 -9.60
N GLU A 58 4.53 -5.50 -10.84
CA GLU A 58 5.23 -4.72 -11.86
C GLU A 58 5.49 -3.28 -11.41
N ASN A 59 4.50 -2.69 -10.72
CA ASN A 59 4.60 -1.29 -10.33
C ASN A 59 5.64 -1.05 -9.23
N ILE A 60 5.62 -1.86 -8.17
CA ILE A 60 6.61 -1.66 -7.10
C ILE A 60 8.01 -2.09 -7.53
N LEU A 61 8.12 -3.05 -8.45
CA LEU A 61 9.43 -3.41 -8.99
C LEU A 61 10.06 -2.25 -9.76
N LYS A 62 9.25 -1.46 -10.47
CA LYS A 62 9.73 -0.28 -11.18
C LYS A 62 10.22 0.83 -10.24
N ILE A 63 9.64 0.92 -9.05
CA ILE A 63 9.96 1.99 -8.10
C ILE A 63 10.80 1.52 -6.91
N ALA A 64 11.35 0.31 -6.99
CA ALA A 64 12.06 -0.32 -5.88
C ALA A 64 13.18 0.56 -5.29
N SER A 65 13.85 1.35 -6.13
CA SER A 65 14.94 2.22 -5.67
C SER A 65 14.50 3.39 -4.81
N ALA A 66 13.19 3.67 -4.74
CA ALA A 66 12.67 4.83 -4.00
C ALA A 66 12.58 4.60 -2.48
N ALA A 67 12.67 3.37 -2.03
CA ALA A 67 12.53 3.03 -0.61
C ALA A 67 13.63 2.07 -0.18
N LEU A 68 13.78 1.90 1.13
CA LEU A 68 14.73 0.95 1.69
C LEU A 68 14.30 -0.49 1.41
N PHE A 69 13.02 -0.77 1.60
CA PHE A 69 12.47 -2.12 1.44
C PHE A 69 10.98 -2.02 1.11
N MET A 70 10.51 -2.90 0.22
CA MET A 70 9.10 -2.96 -0.16
C MET A 70 8.58 -4.38 -0.03
N ILE A 71 7.36 -4.50 0.51
CA ILE A 71 6.64 -5.77 0.57
C ILE A 71 5.33 -5.59 -0.18
N GLY A 72 5.08 -6.45 -1.18
CA GLY A 72 3.81 -6.50 -1.89
C GLY A 72 3.01 -7.71 -1.47
N ILE A 73 1.74 -7.53 -1.17
CA ILE A 73 0.86 -8.64 -0.80
C ILE A 73 -0.33 -8.73 -1.76
N ASP A 74 -0.83 -9.94 -1.92
CA ASP A 74 -2.03 -10.21 -2.71
C ASP A 74 -2.65 -11.50 -2.22
N ASN A 75 -3.97 -11.61 -2.28
CA ASN A 75 -4.64 -12.84 -1.85
C ASN A 75 -4.70 -13.90 -2.94
N SER A 76 -4.28 -13.59 -4.15
CA SER A 76 -4.28 -14.51 -5.28
C SER A 76 -2.95 -15.24 -5.41
N SER A 77 -2.98 -16.57 -5.31
CA SER A 77 -1.79 -17.39 -5.53
C SER A 77 -1.20 -17.16 -6.92
N GLY A 78 -2.06 -17.04 -7.95
CA GLY A 78 -1.61 -16.80 -9.31
C GLY A 78 -0.89 -15.46 -9.48
N MET A 79 -1.39 -14.42 -8.80
CA MET A 79 -0.74 -13.12 -8.83
C MET A 79 0.62 -13.17 -8.14
N ILE A 80 0.72 -13.83 -6.99
CA ILE A 80 1.99 -13.94 -6.28
C ILE A 80 3.00 -14.76 -7.07
N GLU A 81 2.58 -15.83 -7.76
CA GLU A 81 3.46 -16.58 -8.64
C GLU A 81 4.03 -15.69 -9.75
N LYS A 82 3.16 -14.87 -10.35
CA LYS A 82 3.59 -13.91 -11.38
C LYS A 82 4.55 -12.88 -10.79
N ALA A 83 4.25 -12.38 -9.60
CA ALA A 83 5.10 -11.40 -8.92
C ALA A 83 6.49 -11.98 -8.63
N GLN A 84 6.56 -13.24 -8.17
CA GLN A 84 7.84 -13.90 -7.91
C GLN A 84 8.64 -14.07 -9.20
N SER A 85 7.98 -14.44 -10.29
CA SER A 85 8.63 -14.55 -11.59
C SER A 85 9.19 -13.19 -12.06
N ASN A 86 8.40 -12.14 -11.89
CA ASN A 86 8.83 -10.79 -12.24
C ASN A 86 9.99 -10.31 -11.37
N LEU A 87 9.98 -10.67 -10.08
CA LEU A 87 11.05 -10.33 -9.15
C LEU A 87 12.39 -10.95 -9.58
N GLU A 88 12.36 -12.22 -9.96
CA GLU A 88 13.55 -12.91 -10.44
C GLU A 88 14.15 -12.23 -11.67
N LYS A 89 13.28 -11.80 -12.61
CA LYS A 89 13.71 -11.10 -13.82
C LYS A 89 14.25 -9.71 -13.54
N ALA A 90 13.67 -9.02 -12.56
CA ALA A 90 14.06 -7.66 -12.24
C ALA A 90 15.39 -7.57 -11.49
N ARG A 91 15.78 -8.64 -10.81
CA ARG A 91 17.03 -8.70 -10.04
C ARG A 91 17.19 -7.60 -9.01
N VAL A 92 16.09 -7.20 -8.37
CA VAL A 92 16.13 -6.25 -7.25
C VAL A 92 16.22 -7.03 -5.93
N SER A 93 16.90 -6.48 -4.95
CA SER A 93 17.16 -7.18 -3.68
C SER A 93 16.29 -6.69 -2.55
N ASN A 94 15.57 -5.58 -2.73
CA ASN A 94 14.82 -4.90 -1.66
C ASN A 94 13.31 -5.03 -1.79
N VAL A 95 12.81 -6.02 -2.54
CA VAL A 95 11.37 -6.27 -2.69
C VAL A 95 11.08 -7.72 -2.32
N ARG A 96 9.95 -7.94 -1.64
CA ARG A 96 9.43 -9.28 -1.35
C ARG A 96 7.95 -9.32 -1.65
N PHE A 97 7.45 -10.47 -2.08
CA PHE A 97 6.03 -10.71 -2.32
C PHE A 97 5.52 -11.82 -1.41
N CYS A 98 4.28 -11.68 -0.94
CA CYS A 98 3.71 -12.60 0.01
C CYS A 98 2.21 -12.74 -0.21
N LYS A 99 1.70 -13.97 -0.26
CA LYS A 99 0.27 -14.21 -0.28
C LYS A 99 -0.30 -13.88 1.08
N MET A 100 -1.28 -12.97 1.13
CA MET A 100 -1.84 -12.51 2.40
C MET A 100 -3.19 -11.86 2.17
N GLU A 101 -4.10 -12.01 3.14
CA GLU A 101 -5.40 -11.36 3.11
C GLU A 101 -5.26 -9.92 3.62
N SER A 102 -5.91 -8.97 2.94
CA SER A 102 -5.85 -7.56 3.34
C SER A 102 -6.57 -7.28 4.66
N GLU A 103 -7.52 -8.14 5.06
CA GLU A 103 -8.23 -8.01 6.32
C GLU A 103 -7.49 -8.58 7.53
N ASP A 104 -6.38 -9.26 7.31
CA ASP A 104 -5.59 -9.86 8.39
C ASP A 104 -4.11 -9.74 8.05
N LEU A 105 -3.56 -8.57 8.30
CA LEU A 105 -2.16 -8.29 7.98
C LEU A 105 -1.24 -8.90 9.03
N LEU A 106 -0.38 -9.81 8.58
CA LEU A 106 0.53 -10.57 9.44
C LEU A 106 1.83 -9.79 9.69
N PHE A 107 1.69 -8.55 10.07
CA PHE A 107 2.81 -7.66 10.38
C PHE A 107 2.64 -7.05 11.77
N PRO A 108 3.73 -6.67 12.42
CA PRO A 108 3.65 -6.00 13.72
C PRO A 108 3.03 -4.61 13.61
N HIS A 109 2.62 -4.08 14.76
CA HIS A 109 2.13 -2.70 14.85
C HIS A 109 3.24 -1.72 14.46
N SER A 110 2.85 -0.62 13.80
CA SER A 110 3.75 0.50 13.52
C SER A 110 5.04 0.07 12.79
N PHE A 111 4.87 -0.73 11.75
CA PHE A 111 6.00 -1.31 11.02
C PHE A 111 6.35 -0.55 9.75
N PHE A 112 5.34 -0.02 9.04
CA PHE A 112 5.54 0.59 7.73
C PHE A 112 5.54 2.12 7.80
N ASP A 113 6.42 2.74 7.02
CA ASP A 113 6.46 4.19 6.82
C ASP A 113 5.42 4.64 5.80
N ILE A 114 5.20 3.82 4.75
CA ILE A 114 4.23 4.08 3.70
C ILE A 114 3.44 2.80 3.43
N VAL A 115 2.13 2.96 3.24
CA VAL A 115 1.25 1.89 2.74
C VAL A 115 0.57 2.41 1.48
N SER A 116 0.58 1.62 0.41
CA SER A 116 -0.10 1.94 -0.84
C SER A 116 -1.15 0.87 -1.16
N SER A 117 -2.27 1.29 -1.73
CA SER A 117 -3.32 0.38 -2.19
C SER A 117 -3.97 0.99 -3.43
N CYS A 118 -3.75 0.37 -4.59
CA CYS A 118 -4.28 0.86 -5.86
C CYS A 118 -5.32 -0.12 -6.39
N HIS A 119 -6.58 0.32 -6.43
CA HIS A 119 -7.71 -0.47 -6.92
C HIS A 119 -7.84 -1.82 -6.22
N ALA A 120 -7.48 -1.89 -4.96
CA ALA A 120 -7.51 -3.11 -4.17
C ALA A 120 -8.27 -2.88 -2.87
N PRO A 121 -8.95 -3.90 -2.35
CA PRO A 121 -9.61 -3.77 -1.05
C PRO A 121 -8.58 -3.67 0.08
N PHE A 122 -8.93 -2.93 1.10
CA PHE A 122 -8.14 -2.84 2.33
C PHE A 122 -9.08 -2.64 3.51
N VAL A 123 -8.59 -2.94 4.70
CA VAL A 123 -9.31 -2.70 5.95
C VAL A 123 -8.58 -1.60 6.70
N ALA A 124 -9.26 -0.48 6.92
CA ALA A 124 -8.65 0.69 7.51
C ALA A 124 -8.03 0.43 8.89
N ALA A 125 -8.69 -0.39 9.71
CA ALA A 125 -8.16 -0.74 11.03
C ALA A 125 -6.81 -1.45 10.94
N GLU A 126 -6.65 -2.35 9.96
CA GLU A 126 -5.40 -3.07 9.75
C GLU A 126 -4.31 -2.16 9.22
N VAL A 127 -4.64 -1.28 8.26
CA VAL A 127 -3.67 -0.30 7.75
C VAL A 127 -3.19 0.59 8.89
N ALA A 128 -4.11 1.15 9.67
CA ALA A 128 -3.75 2.03 10.78
C ALA A 128 -2.91 1.33 11.84
N ARG A 129 -3.14 0.03 12.04
CA ARG A 129 -2.35 -0.76 13.00
C ARG A 129 -0.91 -0.93 12.56
N VAL A 130 -0.68 -1.26 11.27
CA VAL A 130 0.66 -1.58 10.76
C VAL A 130 1.46 -0.36 10.32
N ILE A 131 0.81 0.79 10.14
CA ILE A 131 1.49 2.00 9.71
C ILE A 131 2.05 2.75 10.93
N LYS A 132 3.23 3.34 10.78
CA LYS A 132 3.83 4.14 11.84
C LYS A 132 3.03 5.41 12.07
N LYS A 133 3.11 5.98 13.27
CA LYS A 133 2.37 7.19 13.66
C LYS A 133 2.51 8.33 12.64
N ASN A 134 3.69 8.53 12.09
CA ASN A 134 3.95 9.57 11.10
C ASN A 134 3.96 9.03 9.67
N GLY A 135 3.47 7.80 9.49
CA GLY A 135 3.43 7.16 8.19
C GLY A 135 2.36 7.75 7.28
N ILE A 136 2.45 7.43 6.00
CA ILE A 136 1.56 7.93 4.96
C ILE A 136 0.83 6.76 4.32
N PHE A 137 -0.49 6.90 4.16
CA PHE A 137 -1.29 5.94 3.42
C PHE A 137 -1.79 6.59 2.14
N LEU A 138 -1.47 5.97 1.00
CA LEU A 138 -1.89 6.41 -0.32
C LEU A 138 -2.82 5.35 -0.91
N THR A 139 -3.99 5.77 -1.38
CA THR A 139 -4.91 4.82 -2.01
C THR A 139 -5.59 5.47 -3.21
N GLN A 140 -5.85 4.65 -4.23
CA GLN A 140 -6.67 5.00 -5.37
C GLN A 140 -7.70 3.90 -5.54
N GLN A 141 -8.97 4.27 -5.57
CA GLN A 141 -10.07 3.33 -5.70
C GLN A 141 -10.86 3.60 -6.97
N VAL A 142 -11.52 2.58 -7.50
CA VAL A 142 -12.39 2.73 -8.66
C VAL A 142 -13.63 3.50 -8.22
N SER A 143 -14.02 4.51 -9.01
CA SER A 143 -15.23 5.28 -8.75
C SER A 143 -16.47 4.40 -8.98
N GLU A 144 -17.52 4.58 -8.16
CA GLU A 144 -18.78 3.88 -8.31
C GLU A 144 -19.50 4.23 -9.63
N HIS A 145 -19.11 5.32 -10.25
CA HIS A 145 -19.72 5.78 -11.50
C HIS A 145 -18.94 5.38 -12.76
N ASP A 146 -17.86 4.66 -12.60
CA ASP A 146 -17.01 4.23 -13.71
C ASP A 146 -17.46 2.90 -14.33
#